data_2346b8e5cfb3a3dc28e4dc8542da1b33
#
_entry.id   2346b8e5cfb3a3dc28e4dc8542da1b33
#
_cell.length_a   1.000
_cell.length_b   1.000
_cell.length_c   1.000
_cell.angle_alpha   90.00
_cell.angle_beta   90.00
_cell.angle_gamma   90.00
#
_symmetry.space_group_name_H-M   'P 1'
#
loop_
_entity.id
_entity.type
_entity.pdbx_description
1 polymer ?
#
loop_
_entity_poly.entity_id
_entity_poly.type
_entity_poly.pdbx_seq_one_letter_code
_entity_poly.pdbx_strand_id
1 'polypeptide(L)'
;IGMFDPNFFFYWEDVELSNRIEYSKYDIYLNSKSKAKHKSGTSSKNTFKTMLIRNINFKFGEYFFFNKIKKLTRIKIIRQVISTLVYSVLFLSILKFKESLKYICYFFGILKFLLNRLRKKFLNFF
;
A
#
# COMPACT_ATOMS: atom_id res chain seq x y z
N ILE A 1 12.07 -18.85 2.42
CA ILE A 1 11.12 -17.71 2.53
C ILE A 1 11.36 -16.69 1.43
N GLY A 2 12.60 -16.50 1.00
CA GLY A 2 13.01 -15.53 0.00
C GLY A 2 13.16 -14.09 0.55
N MET A 3 13.54 -13.17 -0.33
CA MET A 3 13.72 -11.75 -0.01
C MET A 3 12.40 -10.97 -0.07
N PHE A 4 12.47 -9.65 0.07
CA PHE A 4 11.32 -8.76 -0.16
C PHE A 4 10.76 -8.95 -1.58
N ASP A 5 9.43 -8.95 -1.70
CA ASP A 5 8.76 -9.05 -3.00
C ASP A 5 8.92 -7.72 -3.76
N PRO A 6 9.58 -7.70 -4.94
CA PRO A 6 9.86 -6.47 -5.69
C PRO A 6 8.60 -5.76 -6.23
N ASN A 7 7.44 -6.40 -6.17
CA ASN A 7 6.18 -5.76 -6.54
C ASN A 7 5.69 -4.73 -5.51
N PHE A 8 6.25 -4.75 -4.28
CA PHE A 8 6.01 -3.72 -3.29
C PHE A 8 7.05 -2.61 -3.42
N PHE A 9 6.61 -1.43 -3.77
CA PHE A 9 7.45 -0.24 -3.84
C PHE A 9 6.93 0.80 -2.84
N PHE A 10 7.65 1.00 -1.74
CA PHE A 10 7.24 1.73 -0.55
C PHE A 10 6.02 1.12 0.15
N TYR A 11 6.22 0.73 1.40
CA TYR A 11 5.23 0.15 2.31
C TYR A 11 4.69 -1.23 1.91
N TRP A 12 4.29 -1.97 2.91
CA TRP A 12 3.72 -3.32 2.83
C TRP A 12 4.71 -4.45 2.51
N GLU A 13 5.96 -4.15 2.16
CA GLU A 13 7.01 -5.16 1.95
C GLU A 13 7.35 -5.92 3.23
N ASP A 14 7.39 -5.22 4.35
CA ASP A 14 7.63 -5.76 5.70
C ASP A 14 6.44 -6.58 6.19
N VAL A 15 5.23 -6.10 5.98
CA VAL A 15 3.99 -6.81 6.32
C VAL A 15 3.87 -8.10 5.50
N GLU A 16 4.20 -8.05 4.22
CA GLU A 16 4.17 -9.21 3.33
C GLU A 16 5.23 -10.25 3.75
N LEU A 17 6.44 -9.80 4.05
CA LEU A 17 7.49 -10.69 4.53
C LEU A 17 7.10 -11.34 5.87
N SER A 18 6.61 -10.56 6.83
CA SER A 18 6.14 -11.06 8.13
C SER A 18 5.03 -12.10 7.96
N ASN A 19 4.10 -11.85 7.03
CA ASN A 19 3.03 -12.80 6.72
C ASN A 19 3.59 -14.11 6.14
N ARG A 20 4.59 -14.07 5.26
CA ARG A 20 5.25 -15.29 4.75
C ARG A 20 5.99 -16.05 5.85
N ILE A 21 6.61 -15.35 6.80
CA ILE A 21 7.28 -15.97 7.94
C ILE A 21 6.25 -16.65 8.84
N GLU A 22 5.14 -15.98 9.17
CA GLU A 22 4.06 -16.51 10.00
C GLU A 22 3.50 -17.84 9.48
N TYR A 23 3.37 -17.99 8.15
CA TYR A 23 2.91 -19.23 7.51
C TYR A 23 4.03 -20.21 7.11
N SER A 24 5.24 -19.98 7.59
CA SER A 24 6.38 -20.85 7.37
C SER A 24 6.68 -21.70 8.61
N LYS A 25 7.73 -22.53 8.50
CA LYS A 25 8.28 -23.29 9.65
C LYS A 25 9.26 -22.48 10.52
N TYR A 26 9.44 -21.19 10.23
CA TYR A 26 10.38 -20.32 10.95
C TYR A 26 9.66 -19.47 11.97
N ASP A 27 10.32 -19.21 13.09
CA ASP A 27 9.84 -18.34 14.14
C ASP A 27 10.44 -16.92 14.03
N ILE A 28 9.75 -15.95 14.59
CA ILE A 28 10.24 -14.57 14.72
C ILE A 28 10.61 -14.34 16.18
N TYR A 29 11.88 -14.00 16.41
CA TYR A 29 12.39 -13.72 17.75
C TYR A 29 12.69 -12.23 17.91
N LEU A 30 12.27 -11.66 19.03
CA LEU A 30 12.68 -10.33 19.45
C LEU A 30 14.00 -10.41 20.22
N ASN A 31 15.05 -9.79 19.67
CA ASN A 31 16.32 -9.64 20.40
C ASN A 31 16.34 -8.29 21.14
N SER A 32 16.05 -8.31 22.45
CA SER A 32 16.03 -7.12 23.30
C SER A 32 17.41 -6.44 23.49
N LYS A 33 18.50 -7.14 23.20
CA LYS A 33 19.86 -6.60 23.27
C LYS A 33 20.27 -5.84 21.99
N SER A 34 19.59 -6.07 20.86
CA SER A 34 19.85 -5.37 19.62
C SER A 34 19.26 -3.95 19.66
N LYS A 35 20.08 -2.98 19.29
CA LYS A 35 19.67 -1.57 19.22
C LYS A 35 19.90 -1.06 17.79
N ALA A 36 18.86 -0.51 17.17
CA ALA A 36 18.95 0.15 15.88
C ALA A 36 18.51 1.62 16.00
N LYS A 37 19.28 2.54 15.46
CA LYS A 37 18.91 3.97 15.39
C LYS A 37 18.21 4.21 14.06
N HIS A 38 16.92 4.47 14.11
CA HIS A 38 16.15 4.79 12.91
C HIS A 38 15.85 6.29 12.83
N LYS A 39 16.27 6.93 11.73
CA LYS A 39 15.88 8.30 11.41
C LYS A 39 14.65 8.27 10.50
N SER A 40 13.49 8.55 11.04
CA SER A 40 12.27 8.66 10.23
C SER A 40 12.38 9.74 9.16
N GLY A 41 11.92 9.44 7.95
CA GLY A 41 11.79 10.40 6.86
C GLY A 41 13.08 10.78 6.14
N THR A 42 14.21 10.13 6.43
CA THR A 42 15.51 10.44 5.79
C THR A 42 15.80 9.64 4.54
N SER A 43 15.07 8.56 4.29
CA SER A 43 15.26 7.67 3.11
C SER A 43 14.96 8.33 1.77
N SER A 44 14.22 9.43 1.76
CA SER A 44 13.94 10.22 0.55
C SER A 44 13.62 11.66 0.93
N LYS A 45 13.98 12.60 0.03
CA LYS A 45 13.64 14.02 0.20
C LYS A 45 12.12 14.16 0.34
N ASN A 46 11.68 14.93 1.35
CA ASN A 46 10.26 15.17 1.59
C ASN A 46 9.73 16.25 0.64
N THR A 47 9.59 15.90 -0.64
CA THR A 47 9.02 16.75 -1.68
C THR A 47 7.54 16.44 -1.88
N PHE A 48 6.82 17.38 -2.49
CA PHE A 48 5.43 17.16 -2.89
C PHE A 48 5.27 15.90 -3.76
N LYS A 49 6.15 15.73 -4.77
CA LYS A 49 6.18 14.55 -5.63
C LYS A 49 6.37 13.25 -4.83
N THR A 50 7.30 13.24 -3.87
CA THR A 50 7.55 12.07 -3.02
C THR A 50 6.34 11.74 -2.16
N MET A 51 5.64 12.74 -1.64
CA MET A 51 4.40 12.56 -0.87
C MET A 51 3.31 11.90 -1.73
N LEU A 52 3.10 12.37 -2.95
CA LEU A 52 2.12 11.76 -3.88
C LEU A 52 2.46 10.29 -4.15
N ILE A 53 3.71 10.02 -4.54
CA ILE A 53 4.19 8.66 -4.84
C ILE A 53 4.01 7.73 -3.64
N ARG A 54 4.33 8.18 -2.43
CA ARG A 54 4.18 7.40 -1.20
C ARG A 54 2.72 7.05 -0.94
N ASN A 55 1.81 8.02 -1.00
CA ASN A 55 0.39 7.78 -0.73
C ASN A 55 -0.25 6.85 -1.78
N ILE A 56 0.08 7.02 -3.05
CA ILE A 56 -0.38 6.13 -4.12
C ILE A 56 0.12 4.70 -3.90
N ASN A 57 1.43 4.53 -3.65
CA ASN A 57 2.01 3.21 -3.47
C ASN A 57 1.59 2.55 -2.15
N PHE A 58 1.37 3.31 -1.09
CA PHE A 58 0.81 2.78 0.16
C PHE A 58 -0.53 2.07 -0.10
N LYS A 59 -1.43 2.73 -0.82
CA LYS A 59 -2.75 2.16 -1.11
C LYS A 59 -2.69 1.04 -2.15
N PHE A 60 -1.83 1.16 -3.15
CA PHE A 60 -1.54 0.09 -4.10
C PHE A 60 -1.02 -1.16 -3.38
N GLY A 61 -0.03 -1.02 -2.50
CA GLY A 61 0.58 -2.12 -1.74
C GLY A 61 -0.44 -2.82 -0.84
N GLU A 62 -1.31 -2.05 -0.15
CA GLU A 62 -2.41 -2.59 0.65
C GLU A 62 -3.29 -3.53 -0.17
N TYR A 63 -3.73 -3.08 -1.33
CA TYR A 63 -4.62 -3.89 -2.19
C TYR A 63 -3.90 -5.08 -2.81
N PHE A 64 -2.63 -4.89 -3.19
CA PHE A 64 -1.81 -5.96 -3.72
C PHE A 64 -1.60 -7.05 -2.67
N PHE A 65 -1.30 -6.68 -1.42
CA PHE A 65 -1.15 -7.60 -0.31
C PHE A 65 -2.45 -8.38 -0.03
N PHE A 66 -3.58 -7.68 0.17
CA PHE A 66 -4.86 -8.35 0.43
C PHE A 66 -5.33 -9.25 -0.71
N ASN A 67 -5.00 -8.90 -1.95
CA ASN A 67 -5.25 -9.77 -3.10
C ASN A 67 -4.37 -11.03 -3.06
N LYS A 68 -3.08 -10.88 -2.70
CA LYS A 68 -2.12 -11.99 -2.59
C LYS A 68 -2.58 -13.02 -1.55
N ILE A 69 -3.06 -12.58 -0.40
CA ILE A 69 -3.59 -13.45 0.67
C ILE A 69 -5.08 -13.82 0.49
N LYS A 70 -5.66 -13.56 -0.69
CA LYS A 70 -7.07 -13.86 -1.06
C LYS A 70 -8.13 -13.24 -0.13
N LYS A 71 -7.80 -12.20 0.62
CA LYS A 71 -8.73 -11.46 1.52
C LYS A 71 -9.36 -10.22 0.88
N LEU A 72 -9.17 -10.00 -0.42
CA LEU A 72 -9.71 -8.84 -1.14
C LEU A 72 -11.02 -9.21 -1.85
N THR A 73 -12.14 -8.65 -1.39
CA THR A 73 -13.46 -8.82 -2.01
C THR A 73 -13.81 -7.65 -2.93
N ARG A 74 -14.69 -7.86 -3.92
CA ARG A 74 -15.21 -6.81 -4.80
C ARG A 74 -15.93 -5.72 -4.01
N ILE A 75 -16.72 -6.09 -3.02
CA ILE A 75 -17.46 -5.16 -2.15
C ILE A 75 -16.48 -4.25 -1.40
N LYS A 76 -15.39 -4.81 -0.87
CA LYS A 76 -14.34 -4.03 -0.19
C LYS A 76 -13.72 -2.99 -1.13
N ILE A 77 -13.47 -3.35 -2.38
CA ILE A 77 -12.94 -2.41 -3.39
C ILE A 77 -13.92 -1.27 -3.64
N ILE A 78 -15.18 -1.59 -3.97
CA ILE A 78 -16.22 -0.60 -4.27
C ILE A 78 -16.42 0.35 -3.10
N ARG A 79 -16.59 -0.19 -1.88
CA ARG A 79 -16.74 0.61 -0.67
C ARG A 79 -15.58 1.57 -0.47
N GLN A 80 -14.36 1.12 -0.71
CA GLN A 80 -13.18 1.94 -0.51
C GLN A 80 -13.02 3.01 -1.60
N VAL A 81 -13.39 2.72 -2.85
CA VAL A 81 -13.42 3.72 -3.93
C VAL A 81 -14.41 4.84 -3.57
N ILE A 82 -15.61 4.49 -3.16
CA ILE A 82 -16.63 5.48 -2.73
C ILE A 82 -16.10 6.27 -1.53
N SER A 83 -15.58 5.61 -0.52
CA SER A 83 -15.04 6.24 0.69
C SER A 83 -13.91 7.23 0.36
N THR A 84 -12.96 6.89 -0.51
CA THR A 84 -11.88 7.81 -0.87
C THR A 84 -12.38 9.06 -1.59
N LEU A 85 -13.38 8.94 -2.46
CA LEU A 85 -14.00 10.08 -3.14
C LEU A 85 -14.78 10.96 -2.15
N VAL A 86 -15.62 10.35 -1.31
CA VAL A 86 -16.39 11.09 -0.30
C VAL A 86 -15.46 11.86 0.65
N TYR A 87 -14.44 11.20 1.22
CA TYR A 87 -13.51 11.87 2.12
C TYR A 87 -12.67 12.94 1.41
N SER A 88 -12.31 12.77 0.14
CA SER A 88 -11.60 13.82 -0.60
C SER A 88 -12.45 15.10 -0.72
N VAL A 89 -13.74 14.97 -1.01
CA VAL A 89 -14.67 16.11 -1.09
C VAL A 89 -14.92 16.73 0.30
N LEU A 90 -15.18 15.90 1.31
CA LEU A 90 -15.39 16.36 2.69
C LEU A 90 -14.19 17.16 3.23
N PHE A 91 -12.98 16.68 3.02
CA PHE A 91 -11.79 17.41 3.47
C PHE A 91 -11.52 18.67 2.65
N LEU A 92 -11.91 18.68 1.38
CA LEU A 92 -11.84 19.88 0.56
C LEU A 92 -12.80 20.95 1.07
N SER A 93 -14.05 20.59 1.40
CA SER A 93 -15.08 21.52 1.89
C SER A 93 -14.73 22.19 3.22
N ILE A 94 -13.92 21.54 4.06
CA ILE A 94 -13.43 22.10 5.33
C ILE A 94 -11.99 22.65 5.23
N LEU A 95 -11.52 22.95 4.00
CA LEU A 95 -10.22 23.53 3.68
C LEU A 95 -9.00 22.73 4.16
N LYS A 96 -9.15 21.42 4.41
CA LYS A 96 -8.05 20.51 4.76
C LYS A 96 -7.40 19.91 3.50
N PHE A 97 -6.78 20.74 2.68
CA PHE A 97 -6.23 20.39 1.36
C PHE A 97 -5.26 19.20 1.38
N LYS A 98 -4.40 19.11 2.41
CA LYS A 98 -3.44 17.99 2.52
C LYS A 98 -4.15 16.64 2.71
N GLU A 99 -5.19 16.60 3.54
CA GLU A 99 -5.97 15.38 3.75
C GLU A 99 -6.81 15.03 2.51
N SER A 100 -7.46 16.02 1.89
CA SER A 100 -8.17 15.82 0.62
C SER A 100 -7.25 15.21 -0.43
N LEU A 101 -6.06 15.78 -0.63
CA LEU A 101 -5.08 15.30 -1.59
C LEU A 101 -4.61 13.86 -1.28
N LYS A 102 -4.46 13.50 0.00
CA LYS A 102 -4.13 12.15 0.43
C LYS A 102 -5.18 11.15 -0.01
N TYR A 103 -6.48 11.44 0.14
CA TYR A 103 -7.56 10.56 -0.31
C TYR A 103 -7.64 10.46 -1.84
N ILE A 104 -7.35 11.53 -2.55
CA ILE A 104 -7.19 11.50 -4.02
C ILE A 104 -6.06 10.54 -4.41
N CYS A 105 -4.92 10.62 -3.74
CA CYS A 105 -3.81 9.68 -3.97
C CYS A 105 -4.20 8.23 -3.66
N TYR A 106 -5.00 8.00 -2.64
CA TYR A 106 -5.50 6.66 -2.31
C TYR A 106 -6.41 6.11 -3.42
N PHE A 107 -7.28 6.94 -3.98
CA PHE A 107 -8.07 6.56 -5.16
C PHE A 107 -7.18 6.14 -6.33
N PHE A 108 -6.15 6.92 -6.67
CA PHE A 108 -5.19 6.54 -7.71
C PHE A 108 -4.40 5.27 -7.39
N GLY A 109 -4.12 5.00 -6.12
CA GLY A 109 -3.49 3.75 -5.69
C GLY A 109 -4.38 2.52 -5.97
N ILE A 110 -5.68 2.62 -5.69
CA ILE A 110 -6.66 1.58 -6.02
C ILE A 110 -6.77 1.39 -7.53
N LEU A 111 -6.86 2.49 -8.28
CA LEU A 111 -6.94 2.46 -9.74
C LEU A 111 -5.70 1.80 -10.36
N LYS A 112 -4.51 2.16 -9.91
CA LYS A 112 -3.24 1.52 -10.30
C LYS A 112 -3.26 0.01 -10.06
N PHE A 113 -3.79 -0.44 -8.91
CA PHE A 113 -3.94 -1.86 -8.61
C PHE A 113 -4.90 -2.55 -9.58
N LEU A 114 -6.07 -1.97 -9.86
CA LEU A 114 -7.06 -2.53 -10.77
C LEU A 114 -6.50 -2.66 -12.20
N LEU A 115 -5.82 -1.63 -12.70
CA LEU A 115 -5.18 -1.64 -14.01
C LEU A 115 -4.09 -2.73 -14.10
N ASN A 116 -3.26 -2.86 -13.07
CA ASN A 116 -2.24 -3.92 -13.01
C ASN A 116 -2.87 -5.32 -13.02
N ARG A 117 -3.97 -5.50 -12.28
CA ARG A 117 -4.72 -6.77 -12.25
C ARG A 117 -5.32 -7.11 -13.62
N LEU A 118 -5.89 -6.13 -14.33
CA LEU A 118 -6.41 -6.31 -15.68
C LEU A 118 -5.29 -6.68 -16.66
N ARG A 119 -4.17 -5.94 -16.63
CA ARG A 119 -3.02 -6.21 -17.49
C ARG A 119 -2.48 -7.64 -17.32
N LYS A 120 -2.32 -8.12 -16.08
CA LYS A 120 -1.89 -9.51 -15.81
C LYS A 120 -2.90 -10.53 -16.33
N LYS A 121 -4.19 -10.23 -16.25
CA LYS A 121 -5.25 -11.12 -16.77
C LYS A 121 -5.19 -11.21 -18.30
N PHE A 122 -4.94 -10.11 -18.98
CA PHE A 122 -4.75 -10.08 -20.45
C PHE A 122 -3.50 -10.86 -20.88
N LEU A 123 -2.36 -10.68 -20.21
CA LEU A 123 -1.11 -11.39 -20.55
C LEU A 123 -1.17 -12.91 -20.32
N ASN A 124 -2.07 -13.39 -19.47
CA ASN A 124 -2.28 -14.82 -19.25
C ASN A 124 -3.31 -15.45 -20.22
N PHE A 125 -3.89 -14.66 -21.13
CA PHE A 125 -4.82 -15.14 -22.18
C PHE A 125 -4.14 -15.38 -23.53
N PHE A 126 -2.90 -14.93 -23.69
CA PHE A 126 -2.03 -15.16 -24.85
C PHE A 126 -0.80 -15.99 -24.45
#